data_e898d72c6611fd9f25202ebffd5c1312
#
_entry.id   e898d72c6611fd9f25202ebffd5c1312
#
_cell.length_a   1.000
_cell.length_b   1.000
_cell.length_c   1.000
_cell.angle_alpha   90.00
_cell.angle_beta   90.00
_cell.angle_gamma   90.00
#
_symmetry.space_group_name_H-M   'P 1'
#
loop_
_entity.id
_entity.type
_entity.pdbx_description
1 polymer ?
#
loop_
_entity_poly.entity_id
_entity_poly.type
_entity_poly.pdbx_seq_one_letter_code
_entity_poly.pdbx_strand_id
1 'polypeptide(L)'
;MLTSISFVASLSTSLAAFLIAAPQQAATPTRPSPAAAAQASAQATTTLGVGDAAPKLQFDEWIKGDKIDGIEKGKVHVIEFWATWCGPCIAVMPHLSELQKKHPEVVIVSVAASERGAEESAKIAKVKKFVEDKGDTMGYRVVYAGDREKMSKPWMQAAGQTGIPCSFIVDKDSKIAWIGHPASMDKPLAAVLAGTWSVEEAKRIADEERAAARASREAMMLLRKAAETGDYAPAVTALEALVAKNPSPDMKLRLFTVLAGPANTEGSDAAAKAWKLGEELYAAHANDPAIMNALAWTIVDPTGGVKNPNLNLALKAAEAAAKAADATKGPSLDTLARVYFLQGNIERAIEVQTQAVELTPEGPMKASMKETLDEYTAKRTKA
;
A
#
# COMPACT_ATOMS: atom_id res chain seq x y z
N MET A 1 64.56 43.26 5.98
CA MET A 1 64.81 43.00 7.41
C MET A 1 63.74 42.10 7.89
N LEU A 2 63.96 40.79 7.84
CA LEU A 2 64.44 39.90 8.91
C LEU A 2 63.62 40.10 10.20
N THR A 3 62.84 39.13 10.64
CA THR A 3 63.34 37.99 11.41
C THR A 3 62.28 36.87 11.55
N SER A 4 62.72 35.66 11.29
CA SER A 4 62.07 34.38 11.65
C SER A 4 62.16 34.16 13.16
N ILE A 5 61.12 33.64 13.81
CA ILE A 5 61.21 33.01 15.10
C ILE A 5 60.54 31.63 15.02
N SER A 6 61.41 30.63 15.08
CA SER A 6 61.05 29.23 15.33
C SER A 6 60.74 29.05 16.80
N PHE A 7 59.65 28.40 17.15
CA PHE A 7 59.37 27.92 18.50
C PHE A 7 59.30 26.39 18.49
N VAL A 8 60.29 25.82 19.13
CA VAL A 8 60.39 24.40 19.46
C VAL A 8 59.53 24.17 20.70
N ALA A 9 58.54 23.34 20.63
CA ALA A 9 57.78 22.89 21.81
C ALA A 9 58.16 21.46 22.17
N SER A 10 58.65 21.36 23.39
CA SER A 10 59.09 20.12 24.07
C SER A 10 57.92 19.21 24.39
N LEU A 11 58.07 17.91 24.12
CA LEU A 11 57.25 16.83 24.62
C LEU A 11 57.36 16.71 26.15
N SER A 12 56.21 16.76 26.83
CA SER A 12 56.03 16.26 28.20
C SER A 12 55.04 15.11 28.16
N THR A 13 55.56 13.93 28.36
CA THR A 13 54.81 12.69 28.56
C THR A 13 54.14 12.66 29.93
N SER A 14 52.84 12.80 29.96
CA SER A 14 52.03 12.46 31.17
C SER A 14 51.28 11.17 30.90
N LEU A 15 51.71 10.13 31.60
CA LEU A 15 51.08 8.82 31.62
C LEU A 15 49.84 8.88 32.54
N ALA A 16 48.66 9.08 31.94
CA ALA A 16 47.39 8.93 32.66
C ALA A 16 46.88 7.52 32.41
N ALA A 17 46.83 6.70 33.44
CA ALA A 17 46.24 5.38 33.42
C ALA A 17 44.73 5.51 33.23
N PHE A 18 44.22 5.17 32.05
CA PHE A 18 42.79 5.00 31.79
C PHE A 18 42.40 3.59 32.24
N LEU A 19 41.68 3.52 33.34
CA LEU A 19 40.89 2.33 33.72
C LEU A 19 39.81 2.15 32.68
N ILE A 20 39.99 1.15 31.83
CA ILE A 20 38.99 0.73 30.86
C ILE A 20 37.89 0.00 31.63
N ALA A 21 36.78 0.70 31.92
CA ALA A 21 35.55 0.06 32.32
C ALA A 21 35.01 -0.71 31.12
N ALA A 22 34.88 -2.03 31.23
CA ALA A 22 34.26 -2.89 30.26
C ALA A 22 32.82 -2.41 30.01
N PRO A 23 32.36 -2.27 28.77
CA PRO A 23 30.95 -1.95 28.51
C PRO A 23 30.08 -3.11 28.98
N GLN A 24 29.17 -2.82 29.92
CA GLN A 24 28.07 -3.71 30.24
C GLN A 24 27.27 -3.94 28.95
N GLN A 25 27.31 -5.17 28.47
CA GLN A 25 26.46 -5.61 27.36
C GLN A 25 25.01 -5.45 27.80
N ALA A 26 24.32 -4.48 27.23
CA ALA A 26 22.87 -4.41 27.28
C ALA A 26 22.33 -5.73 26.76
N ALA A 27 21.50 -6.40 27.54
CA ALA A 27 20.82 -7.63 27.16
C ALA A 27 20.02 -7.34 25.88
N THR A 28 20.48 -7.89 24.75
CA THR A 28 19.72 -7.92 23.52
C THR A 28 18.42 -8.65 23.80
N PRO A 29 17.24 -8.09 23.42
CA PRO A 29 16.00 -8.82 23.54
C PRO A 29 16.13 -10.11 22.71
N THR A 30 16.04 -11.24 23.36
CA THR A 30 16.09 -12.57 22.73
C THR A 30 14.96 -12.64 21.72
N ARG A 31 15.34 -12.67 20.45
CA ARG A 31 14.41 -12.95 19.35
C ARG A 31 13.77 -14.31 19.63
N PRO A 32 12.43 -14.42 19.64
CA PRO A 32 11.77 -15.70 19.88
C PRO A 32 12.27 -16.73 18.87
N SER A 33 12.48 -17.96 19.32
CA SER A 33 12.99 -19.03 18.46
C SER A 33 12.05 -19.27 17.28
N PRO A 34 12.55 -19.76 16.13
CA PRO A 34 11.70 -20.05 14.96
C PRO A 34 10.54 -21.00 15.29
N ALA A 35 10.69 -21.88 16.29
CA ALA A 35 9.61 -22.75 16.78
C ALA A 35 8.53 -21.96 17.55
N ALA A 36 8.88 -20.94 18.32
CA ALA A 36 7.90 -20.08 18.99
C ALA A 36 7.16 -19.16 18.00
N ALA A 37 7.85 -18.71 16.94
CA ALA A 37 7.24 -17.97 15.85
C ALA A 37 6.32 -18.87 14.98
N ALA A 38 6.68 -20.14 14.79
CA ALA A 38 5.83 -21.13 14.09
C ALA A 38 4.58 -21.52 14.90
N GLN A 39 4.66 -21.51 16.24
CA GLN A 39 3.48 -21.74 17.10
C GLN A 39 2.57 -20.52 17.20
N ALA A 40 3.08 -19.29 17.00
CA ALA A 40 2.26 -18.07 16.91
C ALA A 40 1.55 -17.93 15.54
N SER A 41 1.95 -18.71 14.54
CA SER A 41 1.27 -18.86 13.24
C SER A 41 0.28 -20.03 13.21
N ALA A 42 -0.03 -20.65 14.36
CA ALA A 42 -1.18 -21.53 14.49
C ALA A 42 -2.40 -20.75 14.02
N GLN A 43 -2.95 -21.12 12.89
CA GLN A 43 -4.11 -20.57 12.21
C GLN A 43 -5.16 -20.20 13.25
N ALA A 44 -5.34 -18.91 13.48
CA ALA A 44 -6.54 -18.44 14.16
C ALA A 44 -7.69 -18.93 13.30
N THR A 45 -8.35 -20.01 13.74
CA THR A 45 -9.57 -20.47 13.13
C THR A 45 -10.54 -19.33 13.22
N THR A 46 -10.92 -18.74 12.10
CA THR A 46 -11.94 -17.72 12.04
C THR A 46 -13.22 -18.34 12.65
N THR A 47 -13.70 -17.71 13.73
CA THR A 47 -14.89 -18.20 14.44
C THR A 47 -16.15 -17.43 14.05
N LEU A 48 -16.02 -16.40 13.19
CA LEU A 48 -17.12 -15.59 12.67
C LEU A 48 -16.99 -15.48 11.15
N GLY A 49 -18.08 -15.73 10.44
CA GLY A 49 -18.13 -15.66 8.99
C GLY A 49 -19.52 -15.31 8.48
N VAL A 50 -19.64 -15.27 7.16
CA VAL A 50 -20.93 -15.07 6.49
C VAL A 50 -21.87 -16.23 6.84
N GLY A 51 -23.11 -15.90 7.23
CA GLY A 51 -24.14 -16.83 7.68
C GLY A 51 -24.19 -17.04 9.19
N ASP A 52 -23.17 -16.61 9.93
CA ASP A 52 -23.16 -16.70 11.39
C ASP A 52 -23.99 -15.58 12.02
N ALA A 53 -24.46 -15.80 13.24
CA ALA A 53 -25.15 -14.78 14.01
C ALA A 53 -24.20 -13.59 14.30
N ALA A 54 -24.68 -12.37 14.08
CA ALA A 54 -23.92 -11.17 14.38
C ALA A 54 -23.63 -11.08 15.89
N PRO A 55 -22.40 -10.76 16.31
CA PRO A 55 -22.08 -10.51 17.70
C PRO A 55 -22.85 -9.31 18.26
N LYS A 56 -22.94 -9.22 19.60
CA LYS A 56 -23.56 -8.07 20.25
C LYS A 56 -22.78 -6.79 19.96
N LEU A 57 -23.50 -5.68 19.82
CA LEU A 57 -22.90 -4.35 19.80
C LEU A 57 -22.61 -3.92 21.24
N GLN A 58 -21.34 -3.61 21.53
CA GLN A 58 -20.90 -3.13 22.83
C GLN A 58 -19.88 -2.02 22.63
N PHE A 59 -20.15 -0.84 23.09
CA PHE A 59 -19.30 0.33 22.93
C PHE A 59 -19.16 1.11 24.23
N ASP A 60 -18.12 1.94 24.32
CA ASP A 60 -17.79 2.72 25.50
C ASP A 60 -18.53 4.07 25.49
N GLU A 61 -18.69 4.66 24.29
CA GLU A 61 -19.31 5.98 24.15
C GLU A 61 -20.10 6.07 22.86
N TRP A 62 -21.30 6.67 22.94
CA TRP A 62 -22.11 7.07 21.79
C TRP A 62 -21.75 8.49 21.38
N ILE A 63 -21.27 8.68 20.14
CA ILE A 63 -20.73 9.96 19.68
C ILE A 63 -21.76 10.76 18.86
N LYS A 64 -22.46 10.11 17.92
CA LYS A 64 -23.37 10.78 16.97
C LYS A 64 -24.53 9.88 16.56
N GLY A 65 -25.68 10.52 16.26
CA GLY A 65 -26.89 9.90 15.73
C GLY A 65 -27.78 9.27 16.80
N ASP A 66 -28.93 8.73 16.39
CA ASP A 66 -29.92 8.12 17.30
C ASP A 66 -29.38 6.81 17.87
N LYS A 67 -29.51 6.63 19.18
CA LYS A 67 -29.09 5.42 19.88
C LYS A 67 -29.90 4.20 19.44
N ILE A 68 -29.24 3.06 19.39
CA ILE A 68 -29.86 1.75 19.21
C ILE A 68 -29.42 0.82 20.34
N ASP A 69 -30.27 -0.14 20.71
CA ASP A 69 -29.99 -1.07 21.80
C ASP A 69 -29.17 -2.29 21.33
N GLY A 70 -28.96 -2.44 20.01
CA GLY A 70 -28.23 -3.57 19.43
C GLY A 70 -28.61 -3.84 17.98
N ILE A 71 -28.34 -5.05 17.51
CA ILE A 71 -28.81 -5.52 16.20
C ILE A 71 -30.30 -5.81 16.28
N GLU A 72 -31.09 -5.03 15.54
CA GLU A 72 -32.55 -5.13 15.53
C GLU A 72 -33.00 -6.13 14.46
N LYS A 73 -33.72 -7.18 14.85
CA LYS A 73 -34.29 -8.14 13.91
C LYS A 73 -35.28 -7.43 12.95
N GLY A 74 -35.25 -7.80 11.70
CA GLY A 74 -36.05 -7.17 10.64
C GLY A 74 -35.42 -5.95 9.97
N LYS A 75 -34.30 -5.44 10.50
CA LYS A 75 -33.52 -4.35 9.91
C LYS A 75 -32.19 -4.84 9.37
N VAL A 76 -31.70 -4.18 8.33
CA VAL A 76 -30.33 -4.38 7.82
C VAL A 76 -29.40 -3.40 8.53
N HIS A 77 -28.29 -3.91 9.05
CA HIS A 77 -27.27 -3.09 9.70
C HIS A 77 -25.96 -3.13 8.92
N VAL A 78 -25.23 -2.03 8.95
CA VAL A 78 -23.84 -1.94 8.49
C VAL A 78 -22.99 -1.53 9.68
N ILE A 79 -22.05 -2.38 10.08
CA ILE A 79 -21.11 -2.11 11.17
C ILE A 79 -19.74 -1.88 10.53
N GLU A 80 -19.25 -0.63 10.58
CA GLU A 80 -18.00 -0.23 9.91
C GLU A 80 -16.94 0.12 10.97
N PHE A 81 -15.74 -0.41 10.81
CA PHE A 81 -14.60 -0.23 11.72
C PHE A 81 -13.59 0.76 11.13
N TRP A 82 -13.23 1.78 11.92
CA TRP A 82 -12.35 2.85 11.50
C TRP A 82 -11.50 3.44 12.63
N ALA A 83 -10.67 4.46 12.29
CA ALA A 83 -9.97 5.30 13.24
C ALA A 83 -9.64 6.66 12.62
N THR A 84 -9.44 7.69 13.46
CA THR A 84 -9.15 9.07 13.02
C THR A 84 -7.85 9.21 12.23
N TRP A 85 -6.90 8.32 12.38
CA TRP A 85 -5.61 8.29 11.68
C TRP A 85 -5.61 7.45 10.39
N CYS A 86 -6.74 6.80 10.08
CA CYS A 86 -6.86 5.90 8.94
C CYS A 86 -7.25 6.67 7.67
N GLY A 87 -6.30 7.02 6.83
CA GLY A 87 -6.54 7.74 5.56
C GLY A 87 -7.58 7.06 4.65
N PRO A 88 -7.46 5.75 4.34
CA PRO A 88 -8.46 5.03 3.56
C PRO A 88 -9.86 5.03 4.18
N CYS A 89 -9.98 4.99 5.53
CA CYS A 89 -11.27 5.10 6.21
C CYS A 89 -11.91 6.48 5.96
N ILE A 90 -11.10 7.53 6.05
CA ILE A 90 -11.56 8.92 5.81
C ILE A 90 -12.07 9.09 4.38
N ALA A 91 -11.42 8.47 3.42
CA ALA A 91 -11.80 8.55 2.01
C ALA A 91 -13.18 7.94 1.71
N VAL A 92 -13.65 6.95 2.48
CA VAL A 92 -14.96 6.30 2.27
C VAL A 92 -16.10 6.92 3.09
N MET A 93 -15.84 7.85 4.00
CA MET A 93 -16.89 8.49 4.82
C MET A 93 -17.99 9.19 4.01
N PRO A 94 -17.69 9.97 2.95
CA PRO A 94 -18.72 10.56 2.10
C PRO A 94 -19.63 9.50 1.48
N HIS A 95 -19.04 8.41 0.99
CA HIS A 95 -19.77 7.30 0.40
C HIS A 95 -20.74 6.63 1.39
N LEU A 96 -20.31 6.39 2.63
CA LEU A 96 -21.18 5.85 3.68
C LEU A 96 -22.34 6.81 4.01
N SER A 97 -22.08 8.10 3.99
CA SER A 97 -23.12 9.13 4.20
C SER A 97 -24.14 9.15 3.06
N GLU A 98 -23.68 8.99 1.81
CA GLU A 98 -24.57 8.87 0.65
C GLU A 98 -25.41 7.59 0.72
N LEU A 99 -24.80 6.46 1.13
CA LEU A 99 -25.54 5.22 1.35
C LEU A 99 -26.61 5.36 2.43
N GLN A 100 -26.30 6.00 3.56
CA GLN A 100 -27.28 6.25 4.61
C GLN A 100 -28.44 7.14 4.14
N LYS A 101 -28.17 8.17 3.31
CA LYS A 101 -29.20 9.02 2.71
C LYS A 101 -30.06 8.24 1.71
N LYS A 102 -29.44 7.41 0.90
CA LYS A 102 -30.11 6.59 -0.13
C LYS A 102 -30.96 5.49 0.49
N HIS A 103 -30.51 4.93 1.60
CA HIS A 103 -31.11 3.80 2.31
C HIS A 103 -31.37 4.18 3.78
N PRO A 104 -32.36 5.04 4.07
CA PRO A 104 -32.67 5.47 5.43
C PRO A 104 -33.17 4.33 6.33
N GLU A 105 -33.65 3.23 5.75
CA GLU A 105 -34.05 1.99 6.42
C GLU A 105 -32.85 1.17 6.94
N VAL A 106 -31.64 1.40 6.43
CA VAL A 106 -30.41 0.74 6.88
C VAL A 106 -29.85 1.44 8.11
N VAL A 107 -29.43 0.67 9.08
CA VAL A 107 -28.79 1.18 10.29
C VAL A 107 -27.27 1.12 10.12
N ILE A 108 -26.65 2.24 9.74
CA ILE A 108 -25.18 2.33 9.67
C ILE A 108 -24.63 2.77 11.02
N VAL A 109 -23.70 1.98 11.58
CA VAL A 109 -22.97 2.26 12.82
C VAL A 109 -21.47 2.17 12.54
N SER A 110 -20.79 3.30 12.62
CA SER A 110 -19.35 3.43 12.42
C SER A 110 -18.66 3.39 13.78
N VAL A 111 -17.75 2.43 13.97
CA VAL A 111 -17.12 2.06 15.24
C VAL A 111 -15.66 2.50 15.24
N ALA A 112 -15.34 3.54 15.99
CA ALA A 112 -13.96 3.94 16.23
C ALA A 112 -13.33 3.00 17.27
N ALA A 113 -12.70 1.91 16.80
CA ALA A 113 -12.20 0.82 17.64
C ALA A 113 -10.68 0.64 17.62
N SER A 114 -9.94 1.52 16.92
CA SER A 114 -8.50 1.37 16.69
C SER A 114 -7.72 2.67 16.95
N GLU A 115 -8.22 3.53 17.85
CA GLU A 115 -7.55 4.78 18.17
C GLU A 115 -6.20 4.56 18.88
N ARG A 116 -5.26 5.47 18.60
CA ARG A 116 -3.92 5.48 19.20
C ARG A 116 -3.85 6.50 20.34
N GLY A 117 -3.15 6.16 21.40
CA GLY A 117 -2.95 6.99 22.58
C GLY A 117 -3.03 6.16 23.87
N ALA A 118 -2.51 6.68 24.98
CA ALA A 118 -2.50 5.99 26.27
C ALA A 118 -3.82 6.22 27.01
N GLU A 119 -4.30 7.48 27.05
CA GLU A 119 -5.46 7.88 27.84
C GLU A 119 -6.77 7.72 27.08
N GLU A 120 -7.69 6.96 27.66
CA GLU A 120 -9.00 6.65 27.05
C GLU A 120 -9.86 7.90 26.83
N SER A 121 -9.89 8.80 27.81
CA SER A 121 -10.62 10.08 27.71
C SER A 121 -10.10 10.95 26.56
N ALA A 122 -8.80 10.98 26.33
CA ALA A 122 -8.18 11.72 25.23
C ALA A 122 -8.54 11.13 23.86
N LYS A 123 -8.62 9.80 23.74
CA LYS A 123 -9.08 9.13 22.52
C LYS A 123 -10.53 9.46 22.21
N ILE A 124 -11.42 9.39 23.22
CA ILE A 124 -12.83 9.75 23.07
C ILE A 124 -12.96 11.21 22.64
N ALA A 125 -12.25 12.13 23.30
CA ALA A 125 -12.28 13.56 22.96
C ALA A 125 -11.79 13.81 21.51
N LYS A 126 -10.75 13.10 21.07
CA LYS A 126 -10.24 13.16 19.71
C LYS A 126 -11.26 12.68 18.69
N VAL A 127 -11.95 11.56 18.95
CA VAL A 127 -13.01 11.05 18.07
C VAL A 127 -14.19 12.01 18.02
N LYS A 128 -14.65 12.55 19.15
CA LYS A 128 -15.72 13.55 19.22
C LYS A 128 -15.39 14.76 18.35
N LYS A 129 -14.20 15.35 18.56
CA LYS A 129 -13.76 16.50 17.76
C LYS A 129 -13.67 16.16 16.27
N PHE A 130 -13.10 15.01 15.91
CA PHE A 130 -13.01 14.59 14.51
C PHE A 130 -14.39 14.47 13.85
N VAL A 131 -15.37 13.86 14.53
CA VAL A 131 -16.75 13.69 14.02
C VAL A 131 -17.44 15.05 13.89
N GLU A 132 -17.23 15.97 14.83
CA GLU A 132 -17.72 17.35 14.75
C GLU A 132 -17.13 18.08 13.54
N ASP A 133 -15.80 18.04 13.36
CA ASP A 133 -15.10 18.68 12.25
C ASP A 133 -15.54 18.10 10.88
N LYS A 134 -15.93 16.83 10.81
CA LYS A 134 -16.43 16.17 9.60
C LYS A 134 -17.89 16.48 9.27
N GLY A 135 -18.68 16.88 10.26
CA GLY A 135 -20.07 17.30 10.08
C GLY A 135 -20.92 16.30 9.27
N ASP A 136 -21.48 16.77 8.15
CA ASP A 136 -22.36 15.97 7.28
C ASP A 136 -21.64 14.91 6.46
N THR A 137 -20.30 14.97 6.36
CA THR A 137 -19.49 13.92 5.75
C THR A 137 -19.61 12.59 6.49
N MET A 138 -20.01 12.63 7.77
CA MET A 138 -20.34 11.46 8.60
C MET A 138 -21.82 11.51 9.00
N GLY A 139 -22.73 11.42 8.02
CA GLY A 139 -24.20 11.50 8.17
C GLY A 139 -24.84 10.20 8.68
N TYR A 140 -24.17 9.45 9.53
CA TYR A 140 -24.58 8.16 10.09
C TYR A 140 -24.21 8.09 11.58
N ARG A 141 -24.57 6.98 12.24
CA ARG A 141 -24.28 6.75 13.68
C ARG A 141 -22.81 6.49 13.90
N VAL A 142 -22.24 7.11 14.94
CA VAL A 142 -20.83 6.93 15.30
C VAL A 142 -20.73 6.59 16.78
N VAL A 143 -19.94 5.55 17.06
CA VAL A 143 -19.64 5.08 18.41
C VAL A 143 -18.13 4.93 18.61
N TYR A 144 -17.72 4.99 19.86
CA TYR A 144 -16.36 4.66 20.27
C TYR A 144 -16.34 3.34 21.04
N ALA A 145 -15.38 2.45 20.72
CA ALA A 145 -15.16 1.18 21.38
C ALA A 145 -13.66 0.93 21.54
N GLY A 146 -13.06 1.54 22.55
CA GLY A 146 -11.64 1.43 22.85
C GLY A 146 -11.25 0.08 23.46
N ASP A 147 -12.16 -0.52 24.24
CA ASP A 147 -11.99 -1.86 24.76
C ASP A 147 -12.14 -2.90 23.63
N ARG A 148 -11.03 -3.58 23.33
CA ARG A 148 -10.98 -4.56 22.24
C ARG A 148 -11.90 -5.77 22.45
N GLU A 149 -12.22 -6.11 23.70
CA GLU A 149 -13.13 -7.24 24.04
C GLU A 149 -14.58 -6.94 23.61
N LYS A 150 -14.94 -5.66 23.51
CA LYS A 150 -16.30 -5.24 23.17
C LYS A 150 -16.62 -5.41 21.69
N MET A 151 -15.77 -4.88 20.81
CA MET A 151 -16.03 -4.87 19.37
C MET A 151 -14.94 -5.50 18.53
N SER A 152 -13.66 -5.15 18.77
CA SER A 152 -12.57 -5.61 17.89
C SER A 152 -12.39 -7.12 17.93
N LYS A 153 -12.44 -7.75 19.10
CA LYS A 153 -12.24 -9.19 19.25
C LYS A 153 -13.41 -10.01 18.72
N PRO A 154 -14.69 -9.75 19.13
CA PRO A 154 -15.81 -10.55 18.67
C PRO A 154 -16.16 -10.33 17.19
N TRP A 155 -15.85 -9.18 16.60
CA TRP A 155 -16.13 -8.87 15.21
C TRP A 155 -14.92 -9.06 14.31
N MET A 156 -13.90 -8.23 14.47
CA MET A 156 -12.75 -8.16 13.57
C MET A 156 -11.86 -9.39 13.70
N GLN A 157 -11.37 -9.70 14.91
CA GLN A 157 -10.46 -10.83 15.10
C GLN A 157 -11.14 -12.17 14.84
N ALA A 158 -12.38 -12.34 15.33
CA ALA A 158 -13.15 -13.56 15.09
C ALA A 158 -13.42 -13.80 13.61
N ALA A 159 -13.56 -12.73 12.80
CA ALA A 159 -13.69 -12.82 11.34
C ALA A 159 -12.33 -12.86 10.60
N GLY A 160 -11.20 -12.91 11.31
CA GLY A 160 -9.87 -12.90 10.71
C GLY A 160 -9.49 -11.58 10.03
N GLN A 161 -10.18 -10.50 10.37
CA GLN A 161 -9.90 -9.16 9.84
C GLN A 161 -8.80 -8.48 10.66
N THR A 162 -7.73 -8.06 10.01
CA THR A 162 -6.55 -7.47 10.66
C THR A 162 -6.36 -5.99 10.37
N GLY A 163 -7.14 -5.42 9.46
CA GLY A 163 -7.02 -4.04 8.99
C GLY A 163 -8.34 -3.28 8.98
N ILE A 164 -8.24 -1.96 8.94
CA ILE A 164 -9.34 -1.01 8.74
C ILE A 164 -9.07 -0.21 7.45
N PRO A 165 -10.13 0.24 6.73
CA PRO A 165 -11.54 0.06 7.04
C PRO A 165 -12.05 -1.36 6.77
N CYS A 166 -13.01 -1.80 7.57
CA CYS A 166 -13.70 -3.05 7.37
C CYS A 166 -15.18 -2.90 7.77
N SER A 167 -16.07 -3.42 6.95
CA SER A 167 -17.52 -3.37 7.18
C SER A 167 -18.12 -4.75 7.21
N PHE A 168 -19.16 -4.88 8.03
CA PHE A 168 -20.02 -6.06 8.13
C PHE A 168 -21.45 -5.63 7.76
N ILE A 169 -22.06 -6.32 6.80
CA ILE A 169 -23.50 -6.21 6.55
C ILE A 169 -24.19 -7.32 7.35
N VAL A 170 -25.12 -6.91 8.18
CA VAL A 170 -25.98 -7.83 8.96
C VAL A 170 -27.38 -7.77 8.37
N ASP A 171 -27.92 -8.95 8.02
CA ASP A 171 -29.24 -9.07 7.41
C ASP A 171 -30.39 -8.92 8.41
N LYS A 172 -31.63 -9.03 7.90
CA LYS A 172 -32.87 -8.93 8.68
C LYS A 172 -33.03 -10.05 9.71
N ASP A 173 -32.31 -11.16 9.56
CA ASP A 173 -32.29 -12.29 10.51
C ASP A 173 -31.17 -12.17 11.55
N SER A 174 -30.49 -11.02 11.60
CA SER A 174 -29.35 -10.74 12.49
C SER A 174 -28.15 -11.65 12.20
N LYS A 175 -27.97 -12.07 10.95
CA LYS A 175 -26.81 -12.85 10.50
C LYS A 175 -25.87 -11.98 9.68
N ILE A 176 -24.58 -12.28 9.75
CA ILE A 176 -23.57 -11.67 8.87
C ILE A 176 -23.87 -12.08 7.43
N ALA A 177 -24.24 -11.13 6.60
CA ALA A 177 -24.48 -11.34 5.19
C ALA A 177 -23.20 -11.15 4.37
N TRP A 178 -22.36 -10.18 4.76
CA TRP A 178 -21.13 -9.85 4.03
C TRP A 178 -20.09 -9.22 4.96
N ILE A 179 -18.80 -9.41 4.63
CA ILE A 179 -17.64 -8.82 5.33
C ILE A 179 -16.67 -8.32 4.25
N GLY A 180 -16.21 -7.07 4.34
CA GLY A 180 -15.23 -6.56 3.39
C GLY A 180 -14.94 -5.07 3.50
N HIS A 181 -14.27 -4.53 2.50
CA HIS A 181 -13.94 -3.10 2.44
C HIS A 181 -15.21 -2.27 2.09
N PRO A 182 -15.53 -1.18 2.81
CA PRO A 182 -16.77 -0.41 2.61
C PRO A 182 -16.98 0.10 1.17
N ALA A 183 -15.93 0.39 0.42
CA ALA A 183 -16.06 0.79 -0.98
C ALA A 183 -16.60 -0.33 -1.92
N SER A 184 -16.67 -1.57 -1.45
CA SER A 184 -17.16 -2.72 -2.22
C SER A 184 -18.53 -3.22 -1.76
N MET A 185 -19.20 -2.49 -0.84
CA MET A 185 -20.43 -2.99 -0.21
C MET A 185 -21.71 -2.73 -1.01
N ASP A 186 -21.72 -1.86 -2.02
CA ASP A 186 -22.94 -1.44 -2.73
C ASP A 186 -23.74 -2.59 -3.32
N LYS A 187 -23.08 -3.46 -4.05
CA LYS A 187 -23.74 -4.65 -4.65
C LYS A 187 -24.24 -5.63 -3.60
N PRO A 188 -23.42 -6.06 -2.61
CA PRO A 188 -23.90 -6.88 -1.50
C PRO A 188 -25.06 -6.25 -0.75
N LEU A 189 -24.97 -4.97 -0.40
CA LEU A 189 -26.03 -4.27 0.33
C LEU A 189 -27.34 -4.23 -0.45
N ALA A 190 -27.28 -3.87 -1.74
CA ALA A 190 -28.45 -3.86 -2.61
C ALA A 190 -29.09 -5.24 -2.72
N ALA A 191 -28.33 -6.31 -2.84
CA ALA A 191 -28.83 -7.67 -2.92
C ALA A 191 -29.45 -8.15 -1.59
N VAL A 192 -28.83 -7.78 -0.44
CA VAL A 192 -29.39 -8.06 0.89
C VAL A 192 -30.73 -7.35 1.09
N LEU A 193 -30.82 -6.06 0.71
CA LEU A 193 -32.05 -5.28 0.78
C LEU A 193 -33.17 -5.83 -0.10
N ALA A 194 -32.81 -6.29 -1.30
CA ALA A 194 -33.73 -6.92 -2.26
C ALA A 194 -34.13 -8.35 -1.86
N GLY A 195 -33.49 -8.96 -0.86
CA GLY A 195 -33.70 -10.36 -0.49
C GLY A 195 -33.20 -11.38 -1.51
N THR A 196 -32.30 -10.96 -2.40
CA THR A 196 -31.69 -11.80 -3.45
C THR A 196 -30.26 -12.26 -3.09
N TRP A 197 -29.75 -11.87 -1.92
CA TRP A 197 -28.41 -12.23 -1.45
C TRP A 197 -28.33 -13.71 -1.06
N SER A 198 -27.40 -14.45 -1.68
CA SER A 198 -27.12 -15.84 -1.33
C SER A 198 -25.92 -15.91 -0.37
N VAL A 199 -26.12 -16.54 0.80
CA VAL A 199 -25.06 -16.80 1.79
C VAL A 199 -24.01 -17.73 1.22
N GLU A 200 -24.40 -18.72 0.41
CA GLU A 200 -23.51 -19.67 -0.24
C GLU A 200 -22.58 -18.94 -1.23
N GLU A 201 -23.15 -18.07 -2.06
CA GLU A 201 -22.40 -17.27 -3.01
C GLU A 201 -21.46 -16.29 -2.29
N ALA A 202 -21.92 -15.65 -1.23
CA ALA A 202 -21.10 -14.76 -0.40
C ALA A 202 -19.93 -15.50 0.26
N LYS A 203 -20.16 -16.73 0.75
CA LYS A 203 -19.09 -17.58 1.29
C LYS A 203 -18.07 -17.92 0.20
N ARG A 204 -18.52 -18.29 -1.00
CA ARG A 204 -17.64 -18.58 -2.14
C ARG A 204 -16.77 -17.38 -2.47
N ILE A 205 -17.36 -16.18 -2.60
CA ILE A 205 -16.64 -14.94 -2.88
C ILE A 205 -15.62 -14.64 -1.77
N ALA A 206 -16.03 -14.73 -0.50
CA ALA A 206 -15.14 -14.48 0.64
C ALA A 206 -13.98 -15.50 0.71
N ASP A 207 -14.21 -16.75 0.34
CA ASP A 207 -13.16 -17.78 0.29
C ASP A 207 -12.19 -17.53 -0.86
N GLU A 208 -12.68 -17.10 -2.02
CA GLU A 208 -11.86 -16.70 -3.16
C GLU A 208 -10.99 -15.46 -2.83
N GLU A 209 -11.55 -14.44 -2.20
CA GLU A 209 -10.81 -13.25 -1.75
C GLU A 209 -9.73 -13.61 -0.72
N ARG A 210 -10.07 -14.47 0.25
CA ARG A 210 -9.09 -14.96 1.25
C ARG A 210 -7.97 -15.76 0.60
N ALA A 211 -8.29 -16.62 -0.36
CA ALA A 211 -7.30 -17.38 -1.12
C ALA A 211 -6.39 -16.47 -1.95
N ALA A 212 -6.95 -15.45 -2.62
CA ALA A 212 -6.20 -14.46 -3.37
C ALA A 212 -5.26 -13.63 -2.48
N ALA A 213 -5.76 -13.16 -1.32
CA ALA A 213 -4.96 -12.43 -0.35
C ALA A 213 -3.82 -13.29 0.24
N ARG A 214 -4.07 -14.59 0.47
CA ARG A 214 -3.04 -15.55 0.91
C ARG A 214 -1.97 -15.74 -0.15
N ALA A 215 -2.37 -15.98 -1.39
CA ALA A 215 -1.45 -16.15 -2.52
C ALA A 215 -0.59 -14.89 -2.76
N SER A 216 -1.19 -13.69 -2.63
CA SER A 216 -0.44 -12.42 -2.72
C SER A 216 0.60 -12.29 -1.61
N ARG A 217 0.25 -12.62 -0.36
CA ARG A 217 1.22 -12.61 0.75
C ARG A 217 2.35 -13.61 0.54
N GLU A 218 2.04 -14.80 0.05
CA GLU A 218 3.03 -15.83 -0.26
C GLU A 218 4.00 -15.37 -1.35
N ALA A 219 3.51 -14.80 -2.44
CA ALA A 219 4.34 -14.24 -3.50
C ALA A 219 5.29 -13.14 -2.97
N MET A 220 4.80 -12.26 -2.07
CA MET A 220 5.63 -11.23 -1.44
C MET A 220 6.70 -11.81 -0.50
N MET A 221 6.40 -12.90 0.23
CA MET A 221 7.41 -13.60 1.03
C MET A 221 8.47 -14.26 0.16
N LEU A 222 8.04 -14.87 -0.95
CA LEU A 222 8.97 -15.47 -1.92
C LEU A 222 9.87 -14.42 -2.57
N LEU A 223 9.36 -13.24 -2.92
CA LEU A 223 10.17 -12.14 -3.43
C LEU A 223 11.20 -11.65 -2.42
N ARG A 224 10.82 -11.52 -1.13
CA ARG A 224 11.79 -11.17 -0.09
C ARG A 224 12.89 -12.22 0.05
N LYS A 225 12.51 -13.49 0.08
CA LYS A 225 13.48 -14.60 0.13
C LYS A 225 14.38 -14.60 -1.10
N ALA A 226 13.82 -14.37 -2.29
CA ALA A 226 14.57 -14.30 -3.54
C ALA A 226 15.62 -13.18 -3.52
N ALA A 227 15.29 -12.01 -2.93
CA ALA A 227 16.24 -10.91 -2.76
C ALA A 227 17.43 -11.27 -1.86
N GLU A 228 17.24 -12.20 -0.90
CA GLU A 228 18.30 -12.70 0.00
C GLU A 228 19.13 -13.82 -0.65
N THR A 229 18.50 -14.68 -1.43
CA THR A 229 19.13 -15.91 -1.97
C THR A 229 19.58 -15.80 -3.41
N GLY A 230 19.05 -14.82 -4.19
CA GLY A 230 19.25 -14.71 -5.63
C GLY A 230 18.36 -15.65 -6.46
N ASP A 231 17.60 -16.57 -5.85
CA ASP A 231 16.69 -17.48 -6.54
C ASP A 231 15.29 -16.89 -6.68
N TYR A 232 15.00 -16.33 -7.85
CA TYR A 232 13.72 -15.72 -8.17
C TYR A 232 12.69 -16.67 -8.80
N ALA A 233 13.05 -17.90 -9.16
CA ALA A 233 12.17 -18.82 -9.85
C ALA A 233 10.85 -19.12 -9.06
N PRO A 234 10.87 -19.38 -7.75
CA PRO A 234 9.65 -19.59 -6.98
C PRO A 234 8.74 -18.34 -6.96
N ALA A 235 9.35 -17.14 -6.86
CA ALA A 235 8.61 -15.88 -6.83
C ALA A 235 7.96 -15.58 -8.19
N VAL A 236 8.68 -15.83 -9.30
CA VAL A 236 8.14 -15.70 -10.66
C VAL A 236 6.94 -16.62 -10.85
N THR A 237 7.06 -17.90 -10.49
CA THR A 237 5.96 -18.87 -10.59
C THR A 237 4.72 -18.41 -9.81
N ALA A 238 4.91 -17.90 -8.60
CA ALA A 238 3.80 -17.40 -7.79
C ALA A 238 3.15 -16.15 -8.41
N LEU A 239 3.94 -15.23 -8.95
CA LEU A 239 3.42 -14.04 -9.64
C LEU A 239 2.72 -14.38 -10.95
N GLU A 240 3.22 -15.30 -11.75
CA GLU A 240 2.57 -15.82 -12.96
C GLU A 240 1.19 -16.40 -12.62
N ALA A 241 1.09 -17.19 -11.54
CA ALA A 241 -0.17 -17.74 -11.07
C ALA A 241 -1.16 -16.65 -10.62
N LEU A 242 -0.69 -15.58 -9.99
CA LEU A 242 -1.52 -14.43 -9.61
C LEU A 242 -2.02 -13.65 -10.83
N VAL A 243 -1.14 -13.38 -11.80
CA VAL A 243 -1.51 -12.73 -13.07
C VAL A 243 -2.53 -13.55 -13.84
N ALA A 244 -2.40 -14.88 -13.87
CA ALA A 244 -3.36 -15.77 -14.53
C ALA A 244 -4.76 -15.70 -13.91
N LYS A 245 -4.84 -15.52 -12.57
CA LYS A 245 -6.13 -15.40 -11.85
C LYS A 245 -6.72 -13.98 -11.92
N ASN A 246 -5.88 -12.98 -11.84
CA ASN A 246 -6.29 -11.57 -11.86
C ASN A 246 -5.28 -10.75 -12.69
N PRO A 247 -5.51 -10.60 -13.99
CA PRO A 247 -4.59 -9.95 -14.92
C PRO A 247 -4.61 -8.41 -14.83
N SER A 248 -4.62 -7.85 -13.60
CA SER A 248 -4.58 -6.39 -13.43
C SER A 248 -3.27 -5.81 -13.95
N PRO A 249 -3.27 -4.55 -14.45
CA PRO A 249 -2.06 -3.89 -14.93
C PRO A 249 -0.95 -3.84 -13.88
N ASP A 250 -1.29 -3.54 -12.62
CA ASP A 250 -0.32 -3.48 -11.51
C ASP A 250 0.35 -4.82 -11.24
N MET A 251 -0.41 -5.92 -11.31
CA MET A 251 0.14 -7.26 -11.11
C MET A 251 1.04 -7.66 -12.29
N LYS A 252 0.65 -7.32 -13.51
CA LYS A 252 1.48 -7.53 -14.70
C LYS A 252 2.76 -6.69 -14.65
N LEU A 253 2.69 -5.41 -14.25
CA LEU A 253 3.87 -4.56 -14.05
C LEU A 253 4.81 -5.13 -13.00
N ARG A 254 4.28 -5.65 -11.90
CA ARG A 254 5.09 -6.29 -10.86
C ARG A 254 5.83 -7.52 -11.38
N LEU A 255 5.13 -8.40 -12.10
CA LEU A 255 5.76 -9.56 -12.74
C LEU A 255 6.81 -9.12 -13.77
N PHE A 256 6.50 -8.11 -14.59
CA PHE A 256 7.41 -7.52 -15.55
C PHE A 256 8.71 -7.02 -14.88
N THR A 257 8.58 -6.28 -13.77
CA THR A 257 9.73 -5.74 -13.03
C THR A 257 10.67 -6.86 -12.55
N VAL A 258 10.10 -7.94 -12.02
CA VAL A 258 10.89 -9.08 -11.54
C VAL A 258 11.58 -9.81 -12.70
N LEU A 259 10.86 -10.04 -13.79
CA LEU A 259 11.38 -10.73 -14.98
C LEU A 259 12.44 -9.91 -15.74
N ALA A 260 12.24 -8.60 -15.89
CA ALA A 260 13.17 -7.73 -16.60
C ALA A 260 14.46 -7.46 -15.80
N GLY A 261 14.34 -7.39 -14.48
CA GLY A 261 15.42 -7.06 -13.55
C GLY A 261 16.05 -8.28 -12.89
N PRO A 262 15.72 -8.55 -11.62
CA PRO A 262 16.50 -9.49 -10.79
C PRO A 262 16.39 -10.96 -11.22
N ALA A 263 15.29 -11.39 -11.86
CA ALA A 263 15.16 -12.76 -12.38
C ALA A 263 15.88 -12.97 -13.73
N ASN A 264 16.32 -11.90 -14.40
CA ASN A 264 17.02 -11.94 -15.67
C ASN A 264 18.49 -12.32 -15.45
N THR A 265 18.75 -13.59 -15.26
CA THR A 265 20.09 -14.17 -15.12
C THR A 265 20.53 -14.82 -16.41
N GLU A 266 21.84 -15.07 -16.52
CA GLU A 266 22.42 -15.76 -17.70
C GLU A 266 21.76 -17.13 -17.89
N GLY A 267 21.33 -17.41 -19.11
CA GLY A 267 20.65 -18.66 -19.46
C GLY A 267 19.16 -18.74 -19.07
N SER A 268 18.58 -17.69 -18.42
CA SER A 268 17.15 -17.65 -18.12
C SER A 268 16.32 -17.16 -19.32
N ASP A 269 15.04 -17.57 -19.38
CA ASP A 269 14.06 -17.06 -20.34
C ASP A 269 13.34 -15.80 -19.84
N ALA A 270 13.73 -15.27 -18.68
CA ALA A 270 13.06 -14.19 -17.99
C ALA A 270 12.97 -12.91 -18.85
N ALA A 271 14.05 -12.52 -19.53
CA ALA A 271 14.04 -11.37 -20.42
C ALA A 271 13.01 -11.51 -21.55
N ALA A 272 12.98 -12.68 -22.21
CA ALA A 272 12.02 -12.92 -23.30
C ALA A 272 10.57 -12.82 -22.80
N LYS A 273 10.27 -13.40 -21.63
CA LYS A 273 8.96 -13.29 -20.97
C LYS A 273 8.64 -11.84 -20.60
N ALA A 274 9.62 -11.10 -20.05
CA ALA A 274 9.44 -9.69 -19.71
C ALA A 274 9.05 -8.87 -20.93
N TRP A 275 9.84 -8.95 -22.00
CA TRP A 275 9.58 -8.14 -23.20
C TRP A 275 8.24 -8.47 -23.83
N LYS A 276 7.85 -9.74 -23.88
CA LYS A 276 6.52 -10.14 -24.34
C LYS A 276 5.41 -9.52 -23.46
N LEU A 277 5.52 -9.63 -22.15
CA LEU A 277 4.57 -9.05 -21.22
C LEU A 277 4.52 -7.52 -21.30
N GLY A 278 5.66 -6.87 -21.52
CA GLY A 278 5.77 -5.44 -21.73
C GLY A 278 5.05 -4.95 -22.99
N GLU A 279 5.19 -5.68 -24.11
CA GLU A 279 4.42 -5.38 -25.35
C GLU A 279 2.91 -5.61 -25.17
N GLU A 280 2.49 -6.62 -24.41
CA GLU A 280 1.09 -6.83 -24.04
C GLU A 280 0.54 -5.67 -23.18
N LEU A 281 1.31 -5.19 -22.19
CA LEU A 281 0.97 -4.03 -21.38
C LEU A 281 0.82 -2.77 -22.24
N TYR A 282 1.79 -2.52 -23.11
CA TYR A 282 1.73 -1.39 -24.04
C TYR A 282 0.50 -1.45 -24.95
N ALA A 283 0.22 -2.59 -25.58
CA ALA A 283 -0.92 -2.76 -26.47
C ALA A 283 -2.27 -2.52 -25.77
N ALA A 284 -2.38 -2.96 -24.51
CA ALA A 284 -3.62 -2.84 -23.74
C ALA A 284 -3.82 -1.45 -23.10
N HIS A 285 -2.73 -0.72 -22.79
CA HIS A 285 -2.78 0.47 -21.94
C HIS A 285 -2.04 1.69 -22.53
N ALA A 286 -1.80 1.76 -23.84
CA ALA A 286 -1.08 2.86 -24.48
C ALA A 286 -1.69 4.26 -24.21
N ASN A 287 -2.97 4.33 -23.84
CA ASN A 287 -3.68 5.56 -23.50
C ASN A 287 -3.71 5.86 -21.99
N ASP A 288 -3.02 5.07 -21.16
CA ASP A 288 -2.88 5.31 -19.73
C ASP A 288 -1.45 5.79 -19.40
N PRO A 289 -1.26 7.11 -19.22
CA PRO A 289 0.08 7.67 -18.99
C PRO A 289 0.78 7.12 -17.76
N ALA A 290 0.04 6.76 -16.70
CA ALA A 290 0.61 6.27 -15.46
C ALA A 290 1.20 4.86 -15.65
N ILE A 291 0.46 3.97 -16.30
CA ILE A 291 0.92 2.62 -16.64
C ILE A 291 2.09 2.69 -17.61
N MET A 292 2.02 3.55 -18.62
CA MET A 292 3.07 3.70 -19.61
C MET A 292 4.36 4.27 -19.00
N ASN A 293 4.25 5.25 -18.10
CA ASN A 293 5.42 5.76 -17.38
C ASN A 293 6.05 4.69 -16.49
N ALA A 294 5.24 3.93 -15.76
CA ALA A 294 5.73 2.84 -14.91
C ALA A 294 6.43 1.75 -15.71
N LEU A 295 5.90 1.39 -16.88
CA LEU A 295 6.51 0.42 -17.79
C LEU A 295 7.86 0.93 -18.31
N ALA A 296 7.91 2.17 -18.82
CA ALA A 296 9.12 2.78 -19.34
C ALA A 296 10.18 2.93 -18.25
N TRP A 297 9.80 3.46 -17.08
CA TRP A 297 10.72 3.65 -15.95
C TRP A 297 11.33 2.34 -15.49
N THR A 298 10.53 1.26 -15.37
CA THR A 298 11.04 -0.06 -15.00
C THR A 298 12.17 -0.53 -15.92
N ILE A 299 12.13 -0.18 -17.20
CA ILE A 299 13.15 -0.57 -18.18
C ILE A 299 14.45 0.25 -18.03
N VAL A 300 14.33 1.55 -17.68
CA VAL A 300 15.46 2.49 -17.71
C VAL A 300 15.94 2.95 -16.34
N ASP A 301 15.30 2.47 -15.26
CA ASP A 301 15.69 2.78 -13.88
C ASP A 301 17.14 2.32 -13.62
N PRO A 302 18.04 3.24 -13.25
CA PRO A 302 19.43 2.91 -12.97
C PRO A 302 19.60 1.94 -11.79
N THR A 303 18.60 1.87 -10.91
CA THR A 303 18.59 1.01 -9.71
C THR A 303 17.83 -0.29 -9.93
N GLY A 304 17.06 -0.40 -11.01
CA GLY A 304 16.17 -1.54 -11.30
C GLY A 304 16.87 -2.84 -11.70
N GLY A 305 18.17 -2.81 -11.95
CA GLY A 305 18.98 -3.99 -12.27
C GLY A 305 18.69 -4.61 -13.64
N VAL A 306 18.00 -3.92 -14.53
CA VAL A 306 17.70 -4.40 -15.88
C VAL A 306 18.97 -4.45 -16.72
N LYS A 307 19.37 -5.66 -17.10
CA LYS A 307 20.50 -5.90 -18.02
C LYS A 307 19.98 -5.87 -19.46
N ASN A 308 20.68 -5.18 -20.36
CA ASN A 308 20.30 -5.07 -21.78
C ASN A 308 18.85 -4.57 -21.96
N PRO A 309 18.53 -3.33 -21.56
CA PRO A 309 17.19 -2.80 -21.59
C PRO A 309 16.63 -2.73 -23.02
N ASN A 310 15.36 -3.09 -23.19
CA ASN A 310 14.66 -2.91 -24.47
C ASN A 310 14.29 -1.43 -24.64
N LEU A 311 15.24 -0.63 -25.15
CA LEU A 311 15.07 0.81 -25.32
C LEU A 311 14.01 1.16 -26.36
N ASN A 312 13.65 0.28 -27.29
CA ASN A 312 12.56 0.51 -28.22
C ASN A 312 11.20 0.46 -27.52
N LEU A 313 10.98 -0.54 -26.65
CA LEU A 313 9.76 -0.63 -25.85
C LEU A 313 9.69 0.54 -24.85
N ALA A 314 10.83 0.86 -24.21
CA ALA A 314 10.91 1.99 -23.28
C ALA A 314 10.53 3.30 -23.97
N LEU A 315 11.02 3.55 -25.20
CA LEU A 315 10.72 4.76 -25.96
C LEU A 315 9.23 4.86 -26.28
N LYS A 316 8.64 3.80 -26.84
CA LYS A 316 7.18 3.78 -27.14
C LYS A 316 6.34 4.10 -25.91
N ALA A 317 6.66 3.47 -24.77
CA ALA A 317 5.93 3.66 -23.53
C ALA A 317 6.16 5.07 -22.93
N ALA A 318 7.39 5.58 -22.94
CA ALA A 318 7.69 6.93 -22.44
C ALA A 318 7.05 8.03 -23.31
N GLU A 319 7.04 7.88 -24.62
CA GLU A 319 6.35 8.81 -25.53
C GLU A 319 4.83 8.78 -25.32
N ALA A 320 4.25 7.62 -25.06
CA ALA A 320 2.83 7.49 -24.71
C ALA A 320 2.53 8.19 -23.38
N ALA A 321 3.38 8.01 -22.38
CA ALA A 321 3.26 8.65 -21.07
C ALA A 321 3.40 10.17 -21.14
N ALA A 322 4.31 10.68 -21.98
CA ALA A 322 4.55 12.12 -22.14
C ALA A 322 3.38 12.88 -22.77
N LYS A 323 2.34 12.19 -23.29
CA LYS A 323 1.08 12.79 -23.75
C LYS A 323 0.17 13.24 -22.60
N ALA A 324 0.50 12.90 -21.34
CA ALA A 324 -0.23 13.37 -20.16
C ALA A 324 -0.34 14.91 -20.17
N ALA A 325 -1.48 15.42 -19.72
CA ALA A 325 -1.74 16.87 -19.67
C ALA A 325 -1.76 17.43 -18.23
N ASP A 326 -1.56 16.56 -17.23
CA ASP A 326 -1.68 16.85 -15.81
C ASP A 326 -0.31 16.90 -15.08
N ALA A 327 -0.34 16.85 -13.76
CA ALA A 327 0.84 16.87 -12.91
C ALA A 327 1.81 15.67 -13.12
N THR A 328 1.39 14.63 -13.84
CA THR A 328 2.25 13.47 -14.16
C THR A 328 3.15 13.72 -15.36
N LYS A 329 2.97 14.83 -16.07
CA LYS A 329 3.74 15.18 -17.28
C LYS A 329 5.23 15.40 -17.00
N GLY A 330 5.58 16.11 -15.93
CA GLY A 330 6.97 16.31 -15.54
C GLY A 330 7.72 15.00 -15.31
N PRO A 331 7.24 14.10 -14.43
CA PRO A 331 7.81 12.77 -14.25
C PRO A 331 7.86 11.90 -15.52
N SER A 332 6.87 12.00 -16.39
CA SER A 332 6.87 11.26 -17.66
C SER A 332 7.94 11.76 -18.65
N LEU A 333 8.18 13.07 -18.67
CA LEU A 333 9.24 13.65 -19.47
C LEU A 333 10.64 13.30 -18.92
N ASP A 334 10.81 13.24 -17.60
CA ASP A 334 12.04 12.78 -16.97
C ASP A 334 12.38 11.33 -17.40
N THR A 335 11.39 10.44 -17.40
CA THR A 335 11.54 9.09 -17.91
C THR A 335 11.91 9.08 -19.39
N LEU A 336 11.25 9.88 -20.22
CA LEU A 336 11.54 9.99 -21.65
C LEU A 336 12.95 10.53 -21.93
N ALA A 337 13.38 11.51 -21.17
CA ALA A 337 14.75 12.04 -21.25
C ALA A 337 15.78 10.97 -20.93
N ARG A 338 15.51 10.14 -19.90
CA ARG A 338 16.37 9.01 -19.56
C ARG A 338 16.48 8.00 -20.70
N VAL A 339 15.38 7.71 -21.39
CA VAL A 339 15.40 6.83 -22.57
C VAL A 339 16.31 7.39 -23.67
N TYR A 340 16.16 8.69 -24.02
CA TYR A 340 17.02 9.34 -25.02
C TYR A 340 18.49 9.32 -24.62
N PHE A 341 18.79 9.56 -23.34
CA PHE A 341 20.15 9.51 -22.82
C PHE A 341 20.79 8.11 -23.02
N LEU A 342 20.04 7.03 -22.69
CA LEU A 342 20.51 5.66 -22.86
C LEU A 342 20.64 5.24 -24.32
N GLN A 343 19.90 5.88 -25.24
CA GLN A 343 20.05 5.71 -26.69
C GLN A 343 21.24 6.51 -27.26
N GLY A 344 21.92 7.33 -26.44
CA GLY A 344 23.02 8.18 -26.88
C GLY A 344 22.58 9.51 -27.51
N ASN A 345 21.27 9.81 -27.50
CA ASN A 345 20.75 11.08 -28.02
C ASN A 345 20.78 12.17 -26.93
N ILE A 346 21.98 12.62 -26.61
CA ILE A 346 22.24 13.52 -25.47
C ILE A 346 21.53 14.87 -25.63
N GLU A 347 21.48 15.45 -26.85
CA GLU A 347 20.84 16.74 -27.09
C GLU A 347 19.34 16.65 -26.81
N ARG A 348 18.70 15.60 -27.27
CA ARG A 348 17.28 15.40 -27.03
C ARG A 348 16.99 15.08 -25.55
N ALA A 349 17.86 14.34 -24.87
CA ALA A 349 17.76 14.09 -23.45
C ALA A 349 17.80 15.41 -22.64
N ILE A 350 18.73 16.31 -22.94
CA ILE A 350 18.82 17.63 -22.28
C ILE A 350 17.56 18.46 -22.53
N GLU A 351 17.10 18.54 -23.79
CA GLU A 351 15.90 19.30 -24.14
C GLU A 351 14.68 18.84 -23.35
N VAL A 352 14.42 17.51 -23.33
CA VAL A 352 13.26 16.93 -22.66
C VAL A 352 13.40 17.00 -21.13
N GLN A 353 14.61 16.82 -20.59
CA GLN A 353 14.86 16.96 -19.15
C GLN A 353 14.64 18.40 -18.67
N THR A 354 15.00 19.41 -19.47
CA THR A 354 14.72 20.80 -19.17
C THR A 354 13.23 21.04 -19.02
N GLN A 355 12.42 20.52 -19.95
CA GLN A 355 10.96 20.61 -19.86
C GLN A 355 10.41 19.89 -18.61
N ALA A 356 10.96 18.72 -18.26
CA ALA A 356 10.57 17.99 -17.06
C ALA A 356 10.79 18.83 -15.79
N VAL A 357 11.95 19.48 -15.69
CA VAL A 357 12.29 20.38 -14.57
C VAL A 357 11.33 21.58 -14.51
N GLU A 358 11.04 22.21 -15.65
CA GLU A 358 10.15 23.39 -15.71
C GLU A 358 8.73 23.05 -15.24
N LEU A 359 8.19 21.89 -15.66
CA LEU A 359 6.82 21.48 -15.37
C LEU A 359 6.64 20.84 -13.97
N THR A 360 7.73 20.50 -13.30
CA THR A 360 7.66 19.86 -11.96
C THR A 360 7.65 20.94 -10.88
N PRO A 361 6.71 20.90 -9.91
CA PRO A 361 6.69 21.83 -8.78
C PRO A 361 7.97 21.76 -7.95
N GLU A 362 8.30 22.87 -7.25
CA GLU A 362 9.45 22.91 -6.35
C GLU A 362 9.34 21.83 -5.26
N GLY A 363 10.44 21.10 -5.06
CA GLY A 363 10.52 20.01 -4.10
C GLY A 363 11.63 19.00 -4.40
N PRO A 364 11.73 17.94 -3.62
CA PRO A 364 12.81 16.94 -3.78
C PRO A 364 12.87 16.30 -5.17
N MET A 365 11.74 16.06 -5.80
CA MET A 365 11.65 15.49 -7.16
C MET A 365 12.30 16.43 -8.19
N LYS A 366 11.94 17.73 -8.17
CA LYS A 366 12.53 18.72 -9.07
C LYS A 366 14.04 18.89 -8.84
N ALA A 367 14.48 18.82 -7.59
CA ALA A 367 15.90 18.85 -7.26
C ALA A 367 16.66 17.68 -7.90
N SER A 368 16.15 16.47 -7.77
CA SER A 368 16.73 15.27 -8.42
C SER A 368 16.74 15.38 -9.95
N MET A 369 15.66 15.91 -10.56
CA MET A 369 15.61 16.16 -12.00
C MET A 369 16.64 17.17 -12.49
N LYS A 370 16.94 18.21 -11.66
CA LYS A 370 18.02 19.17 -11.95
C LYS A 370 19.40 18.51 -11.93
N GLU A 371 19.67 17.65 -10.94
CA GLU A 371 20.91 16.86 -10.88
C GLU A 371 21.08 15.97 -12.13
N THR A 372 20.00 15.33 -12.58
CA THR A 372 19.98 14.55 -13.82
C THR A 372 20.27 15.41 -15.05
N LEU A 373 19.71 16.63 -15.12
CA LEU A 373 19.99 17.57 -16.22
C LEU A 373 21.47 17.99 -16.25
N ASP A 374 22.05 18.25 -15.09
CA ASP A 374 23.48 18.57 -14.96
C ASP A 374 24.35 17.40 -15.43
N GLU A 375 24.00 16.16 -15.08
CA GLU A 375 24.68 14.94 -15.56
C GLU A 375 24.67 14.87 -17.10
N TYR A 376 23.52 15.05 -17.74
CA TYR A 376 23.39 14.99 -19.19
C TYR A 376 24.18 16.09 -19.88
N THR A 377 24.13 17.32 -19.32
CA THR A 377 24.89 18.47 -19.83
C THR A 377 26.40 18.24 -19.74
N ALA A 378 26.88 17.67 -18.64
CA ALA A 378 28.28 17.31 -18.48
C ALA A 378 28.77 16.23 -19.46
N LYS A 379 27.89 15.33 -19.88
CA LYS A 379 28.21 14.32 -20.90
C LYS A 379 28.32 14.93 -22.29
N ARG A 380 27.49 15.92 -22.65
CA ARG A 380 27.57 16.63 -23.92
C ARG A 380 28.94 17.28 -24.13
N THR A 381 29.50 17.87 -23.09
CA THR A 381 30.77 18.58 -23.17
C THR A 381 32.00 17.67 -23.27
N LYS A 382 31.85 16.37 -23.07
CA LYS A 382 32.91 15.35 -23.14
C LYS A 382 32.86 14.49 -24.41
N ALA A 383 31.79 14.60 -25.20
CA ALA A 383 31.61 13.90 -26.48
C ALA A 383 31.98 14.79 -27.64
#